data_9f98e4ffb3976a896d8d8a3585e40b1f
#
_entry.id   9f98e4ffb3976a896d8d8a3585e40b1f
#
_cell.length_a   1.000
_cell.length_b   1.000
_cell.length_c   1.000
_cell.angle_alpha   90.00
_cell.angle_beta   90.00
_cell.angle_gamma   90.00
#
_symmetry.space_group_name_H-M   'P 1'
#
loop_
_entity.id
_entity.type
_entity.pdbx_description
1 polymer ?
#
loop_
_entity_poly.entity_id
_entity_poly.type
_entity_poly.pdbx_seq_one_letter_code
_entity_poly.pdbx_strand_id
1 'polypeptide(L)'
;MSTRGNDPVALCADAVARWHASWLTALGIPWTRDADAWRALAPPHVIYFAAITLRPETPVEAVVGSPGSICDNWQSFDLAPAGYAIFRQEPWFYRPPGPAPGAAPPELELVRVSTEDEVEEFEEVSVRGFENEDAVIEAGTMHPAGVLDDPAMAIFLGRIDGKAVGAAMGYRTEAAVGVFGVTTVASARRRGYATALTRAAMLPETGLPAVLAPSEEGKSLYEKLGFEAVGALTIWTKTST
;
A
#
# COMPACT_ATOMS: atom_id res chain seq x y z
N MET A 1 -30.46 -5.61 -10.49
CA MET A 1 -29.08 -5.43 -10.93
C MET A 1 -28.34 -4.80 -9.77
N SER A 2 -27.54 -5.58 -9.06
CA SER A 2 -26.86 -5.19 -7.81
C SER A 2 -25.70 -4.23 -8.14
N THR A 3 -25.67 -3.09 -7.47
CA THR A 3 -24.66 -2.01 -7.58
C THR A 3 -23.31 -2.44 -6.97
N ARG A 4 -22.66 -3.49 -7.52
CA ARG A 4 -21.35 -3.97 -7.06
C ARG A 4 -20.18 -3.01 -7.37
N GLY A 5 -20.45 -1.87 -8.01
CA GLY A 5 -19.41 -0.94 -8.47
C GLY A 5 -19.05 0.21 -7.52
N ASN A 6 -19.69 0.33 -6.36
CA ASN A 6 -19.56 1.53 -5.51
C ASN A 6 -19.28 1.25 -4.02
N ASP A 7 -18.93 0.03 -3.64
CA ASP A 7 -18.47 -0.22 -2.27
C ASP A 7 -17.00 0.28 -2.13
N PRO A 8 -16.73 1.34 -1.36
CA PRO A 8 -15.38 1.86 -1.21
C PRO A 8 -14.39 0.84 -0.62
N VAL A 9 -14.85 -0.08 0.23
CA VAL A 9 -14.01 -1.15 0.80
C VAL A 9 -13.62 -2.15 -0.29
N ALA A 10 -14.52 -2.45 -1.23
CA ALA A 10 -14.19 -3.31 -2.37
C ALA A 10 -13.13 -2.66 -3.28
N LEU A 11 -13.13 -1.33 -3.45
CA LEU A 11 -12.08 -0.61 -4.16
C LEU A 11 -10.73 -0.72 -3.43
N CYS A 12 -10.74 -0.61 -2.10
CA CYS A 12 -9.55 -0.80 -1.27
C CYS A 12 -8.99 -2.22 -1.40
N ALA A 13 -9.86 -3.22 -1.30
CA ALA A 13 -9.49 -4.63 -1.41
C ALA A 13 -8.91 -4.97 -2.80
N ASP A 14 -9.52 -4.47 -3.88
CA ASP A 14 -8.99 -4.65 -5.24
C ASP A 14 -7.62 -3.97 -5.42
N ALA A 15 -7.48 -2.74 -4.95
CA ALA A 15 -6.24 -1.98 -5.06
C ALA A 15 -5.09 -2.67 -4.32
N VAL A 16 -5.29 -3.09 -3.07
CA VAL A 16 -4.25 -3.77 -2.29
C VAL A 16 -3.89 -5.12 -2.88
N ALA A 17 -4.85 -5.89 -3.38
CA ALA A 17 -4.59 -7.20 -4.00
C ALA A 17 -3.78 -7.07 -5.29
N ARG A 18 -4.11 -6.10 -6.16
CA ARG A 18 -3.38 -5.86 -7.40
C ARG A 18 -1.98 -5.29 -7.16
N TRP A 19 -1.82 -4.41 -6.18
CA TRP A 19 -0.52 -3.91 -5.76
C TRP A 19 0.39 -5.05 -5.28
N HIS A 20 -0.13 -5.98 -4.46
CA HIS A 20 0.61 -7.18 -4.04
C HIS A 20 0.95 -8.08 -5.23
N ALA A 21 0.00 -8.30 -6.16
CA ALA A 21 0.23 -9.09 -7.35
C ALA A 21 1.38 -8.53 -8.20
N SER A 22 1.46 -7.20 -8.36
CA SER A 22 2.54 -6.52 -9.08
C SER A 22 3.91 -6.82 -8.46
N TRP A 23 4.06 -6.58 -7.15
CA TRP A 23 5.31 -6.85 -6.44
C TRP A 23 5.70 -8.32 -6.44
N LEU A 24 4.76 -9.22 -6.15
CA LEU A 24 5.05 -10.66 -6.14
C LEU A 24 5.41 -11.17 -7.54
N THR A 25 4.83 -10.61 -8.59
CA THR A 25 5.23 -10.92 -9.97
C THR A 25 6.68 -10.49 -10.22
N ALA A 26 7.06 -9.29 -9.83
CA ALA A 26 8.43 -8.79 -9.95
C ALA A 26 9.43 -9.60 -9.11
N LEU A 27 9.01 -10.14 -7.96
CA LEU A 27 9.80 -11.03 -7.11
C LEU A 27 9.82 -12.49 -7.61
N GLY A 28 9.09 -12.84 -8.68
CA GLY A 28 8.99 -14.21 -9.16
C GLY A 28 8.20 -15.15 -8.23
N ILE A 29 7.40 -14.61 -7.31
CA ILE A 29 6.56 -15.34 -6.38
C ILE A 29 5.20 -15.61 -7.04
N PRO A 30 4.80 -16.87 -7.26
CA PRO A 30 3.51 -17.18 -7.86
C PRO A 30 2.36 -16.84 -6.94
N TRP A 31 1.25 -16.42 -7.54
CA TRP A 31 0.02 -16.08 -6.84
C TRP A 31 -1.21 -16.52 -7.64
N THR A 32 -2.37 -16.53 -7.00
CA THR A 32 -3.67 -16.82 -7.60
C THR A 32 -4.73 -15.82 -7.11
N ARG A 33 -5.78 -15.66 -7.91
CA ARG A 33 -6.93 -14.82 -7.56
C ARG A 33 -8.21 -15.46 -8.07
N ASP A 34 -9.21 -15.54 -7.23
CA ASP A 34 -10.57 -15.91 -7.57
C ASP A 34 -11.57 -14.83 -7.13
N ALA A 35 -12.85 -15.17 -7.01
CA ALA A 35 -13.88 -14.22 -6.58
C ALA A 35 -13.80 -13.88 -5.08
N ASP A 36 -13.20 -14.76 -4.28
CA ASP A 36 -13.19 -14.68 -2.82
C ASP A 36 -11.90 -14.05 -2.29
N ALA A 37 -10.75 -14.46 -2.83
CA ALA A 37 -9.47 -14.06 -2.30
C ALA A 37 -8.37 -13.96 -3.37
N TRP A 38 -7.39 -13.14 -3.09
CA TRP A 38 -6.06 -13.19 -3.69
C TRP A 38 -5.11 -13.89 -2.73
N ARG A 39 -4.19 -14.75 -3.24
CA ARG A 39 -3.28 -15.55 -2.42
C ARG A 39 -1.92 -15.70 -3.07
N ALA A 40 -0.86 -15.51 -2.29
CA ALA A 40 0.49 -15.96 -2.63
C ALA A 40 0.57 -17.50 -2.52
N LEU A 41 1.26 -18.14 -3.43
CA LEU A 41 1.45 -19.61 -3.45
C LEU A 41 2.79 -20.04 -2.83
N ALA A 42 3.66 -19.06 -2.48
CA ALA A 42 4.88 -19.27 -1.70
C ALA A 42 5.02 -18.12 -0.69
N PRO A 43 5.80 -18.30 0.39
CA PRO A 43 5.97 -17.25 1.40
C PRO A 43 6.54 -15.97 0.82
N PRO A 44 5.82 -14.84 0.88
CA PRO A 44 6.38 -13.56 0.51
C PRO A 44 7.26 -12.99 1.62
N HIS A 45 7.99 -11.89 1.34
CA HIS A 45 8.62 -11.10 2.37
C HIS A 45 7.56 -10.59 3.38
N VAL A 46 7.97 -10.40 4.64
CA VAL A 46 7.05 -10.07 5.75
C VAL A 46 6.24 -8.78 5.58
N ILE A 47 6.66 -7.88 4.69
CA ILE A 47 5.92 -6.66 4.36
C ILE A 47 4.69 -6.92 3.47
N TYR A 48 4.62 -8.08 2.82
CA TYR A 48 3.53 -8.44 1.93
C TYR A 48 2.56 -9.41 2.59
N PHE A 49 1.28 -9.26 2.28
CA PHE A 49 0.26 -10.23 2.69
C PHE A 49 0.37 -11.51 1.84
N ALA A 50 0.11 -12.65 2.46
CA ALA A 50 0.00 -13.92 1.77
C ALA A 50 -1.43 -14.23 1.33
N ALA A 51 -2.44 -13.60 1.93
CA ALA A 51 -3.82 -13.65 1.46
C ALA A 51 -4.54 -12.33 1.72
N ILE A 52 -5.49 -12.01 0.83
CA ILE A 52 -6.30 -10.78 0.88
C ILE A 52 -7.74 -11.15 0.52
N THR A 53 -8.70 -10.86 1.39
CA THR A 53 -10.13 -11.05 1.09
C THR A 53 -10.59 -10.06 0.03
N LEU A 54 -11.49 -10.49 -0.89
CA LEU A 54 -11.98 -9.67 -1.99
C LEU A 54 -13.48 -9.37 -1.90
N ARG A 55 -14.16 -9.93 -0.89
CA ARG A 55 -15.58 -9.66 -0.58
C ARG A 55 -15.89 -9.96 0.89
N PRO A 56 -16.95 -9.39 1.46
CA PRO A 56 -17.28 -9.57 2.88
C PRO A 56 -17.69 -11.01 3.23
N GLU A 57 -18.24 -11.77 2.28
CA GLU A 57 -18.68 -13.17 2.48
C GLU A 57 -17.58 -14.18 2.09
N THR A 58 -16.31 -13.76 2.03
CA THR A 58 -15.20 -14.68 1.77
C THR A 58 -15.21 -15.83 2.79
N PRO A 59 -15.23 -17.11 2.38
CA PRO A 59 -15.15 -18.22 3.32
C PRO A 59 -13.76 -18.30 3.95
N VAL A 60 -13.70 -18.67 5.22
CA VAL A 60 -12.43 -18.75 5.99
C VAL A 60 -11.42 -19.66 5.32
N GLU A 61 -11.87 -20.76 4.73
CA GLU A 61 -11.06 -21.76 4.03
C GLU A 61 -10.33 -21.17 2.81
N ALA A 62 -10.82 -20.06 2.26
CA ALA A 62 -10.19 -19.38 1.14
C ALA A 62 -8.87 -18.69 1.52
N VAL A 63 -8.64 -18.42 2.81
CA VAL A 63 -7.46 -17.68 3.28
C VAL A 63 -6.62 -18.43 4.31
N VAL A 64 -7.23 -19.32 5.10
CA VAL A 64 -6.51 -20.12 6.10
C VAL A 64 -5.54 -21.08 5.41
N GLY A 65 -4.35 -21.21 5.99
CA GLY A 65 -3.27 -22.01 5.42
C GLY A 65 -2.35 -21.26 4.45
N SER A 66 -2.65 -19.99 4.14
CA SER A 66 -1.75 -19.13 3.36
C SER A 66 -0.38 -18.98 4.05
N PRO A 67 0.70 -18.86 3.28
CA PRO A 67 2.07 -18.93 3.82
C PRO A 67 2.58 -17.59 4.40
N GLY A 68 1.74 -16.89 5.15
CA GLY A 68 2.09 -15.60 5.76
C GLY A 68 0.89 -14.90 6.38
N SER A 69 0.92 -13.58 6.44
CA SER A 69 -0.15 -12.75 6.99
C SER A 69 -1.36 -12.68 6.07
N ILE A 70 -2.53 -12.50 6.68
CA ILE A 70 -3.83 -12.40 6.00
C ILE A 70 -4.40 -11.00 6.22
N CYS A 71 -4.82 -10.34 5.14
CA CYS A 71 -5.56 -9.09 5.16
C CYS A 71 -7.06 -9.38 5.01
N ASP A 72 -7.80 -9.22 6.09
CA ASP A 72 -9.26 -9.28 6.14
C ASP A 72 -9.83 -7.87 5.99
N ASN A 73 -10.27 -7.52 4.79
CA ASN A 73 -10.68 -6.18 4.42
C ASN A 73 -12.02 -5.71 5.03
N TRP A 74 -12.81 -6.61 5.60
CA TRP A 74 -14.12 -6.31 6.20
C TRP A 74 -14.19 -6.64 7.67
N GLN A 75 -13.08 -7.07 8.30
CA GLN A 75 -13.08 -7.53 9.70
C GLN A 75 -14.11 -8.63 9.96
N SER A 76 -14.29 -9.54 9.00
CA SER A 76 -15.33 -10.56 9.00
C SER A 76 -14.92 -11.87 9.69
N PHE A 77 -13.63 -12.02 9.99
CA PHE A 77 -13.09 -13.27 10.51
C PHE A 77 -12.81 -13.26 12.00
N ASP A 78 -12.99 -14.44 12.62
CA ASP A 78 -12.26 -14.84 13.82
C ASP A 78 -11.33 -16.00 13.45
N LEU A 79 -10.04 -15.69 13.28
CA LEU A 79 -9.03 -16.70 12.92
C LEU A 79 -8.26 -17.22 14.13
N ALA A 80 -8.59 -16.84 15.37
CA ALA A 80 -7.96 -17.36 16.57
C ALA A 80 -8.06 -18.89 16.69
N PRO A 81 -9.21 -19.55 16.39
CA PRO A 81 -9.32 -21.00 16.41
C PRO A 81 -8.41 -21.71 15.37
N ALA A 82 -8.01 -21.01 14.30
CA ALA A 82 -7.10 -21.50 13.28
C ALA A 82 -5.61 -21.19 13.57
N GLY A 83 -5.29 -20.69 14.77
CA GLY A 83 -3.93 -20.39 15.20
C GLY A 83 -3.36 -19.08 14.67
N TYR A 84 -4.21 -18.08 14.45
CA TYR A 84 -3.80 -16.73 14.10
C TYR A 84 -4.09 -15.76 15.25
N ALA A 85 -3.32 -14.68 15.32
CA ALA A 85 -3.57 -13.54 16.19
C ALA A 85 -3.72 -12.26 15.38
N ILE A 86 -4.48 -11.30 15.90
CA ILE A 86 -4.56 -9.97 15.32
C ILE A 86 -3.21 -9.29 15.52
N PHE A 87 -2.56 -8.95 14.41
CA PHE A 87 -1.34 -8.14 14.41
C PHE A 87 -1.70 -6.66 14.46
N ARG A 88 -2.66 -6.22 13.62
CA ARG A 88 -3.07 -4.82 13.52
C ARG A 88 -4.48 -4.70 12.96
N GLN A 89 -5.16 -3.62 13.31
CA GLN A 89 -6.40 -3.17 12.71
C GLN A 89 -6.23 -1.73 12.25
N GLU A 90 -6.64 -1.44 11.02
CA GLU A 90 -6.48 -0.13 10.39
C GLU A 90 -7.76 0.27 9.67
N PRO A 91 -8.15 1.56 9.67
CA PRO A 91 -9.27 2.01 8.86
C PRO A 91 -8.92 1.96 7.37
N TRP A 92 -9.90 1.68 6.52
CA TRP A 92 -9.85 2.00 5.12
C TRP A 92 -10.29 3.45 4.91
N PHE A 93 -9.47 4.20 4.18
CA PHE A 93 -9.74 5.57 3.79
C PHE A 93 -10.01 5.65 2.29
N TYR A 94 -11.02 6.46 1.94
CA TYR A 94 -11.43 6.73 0.56
C TYR A 94 -11.49 8.24 0.34
N ARG A 95 -11.07 8.68 -0.83
CA ARG A 95 -11.18 10.05 -1.29
C ARG A 95 -11.81 10.08 -2.68
N PRO A 96 -12.90 10.86 -2.90
CA PRO A 96 -13.48 11.02 -4.24
C PRO A 96 -12.49 11.70 -5.20
N PRO A 97 -12.69 11.55 -6.53
CA PRO A 97 -11.90 12.27 -7.51
C PRO A 97 -11.96 13.79 -7.31
N GLY A 98 -10.91 14.47 -7.72
CA GLY A 98 -10.88 15.93 -7.70
C GLY A 98 -9.55 16.49 -7.17
N PRO A 99 -9.35 17.82 -7.26
CA PRO A 99 -8.11 18.45 -6.84
C PRO A 99 -7.85 18.24 -5.35
N ALA A 100 -6.64 17.89 -4.98
CA ALA A 100 -6.21 17.82 -3.59
C ALA A 100 -5.73 19.20 -3.11
N PRO A 101 -6.05 19.61 -1.86
CA PRO A 101 -5.64 20.89 -1.32
C PRO A 101 -4.13 20.99 -1.13
N GLY A 102 -3.62 22.23 -1.13
CA GLY A 102 -2.23 22.57 -0.83
C GLY A 102 -1.31 22.56 -2.05
N ALA A 103 -0.09 23.06 -1.85
CA ALA A 103 1.01 23.04 -2.82
C ALA A 103 2.15 22.17 -2.28
N ALA A 104 3.03 21.71 -3.17
CA ALA A 104 4.27 21.07 -2.72
C ALA A 104 5.21 22.14 -2.15
N PRO A 105 5.97 21.82 -1.09
CA PRO A 105 7.05 22.70 -0.61
C PRO A 105 8.02 23.00 -1.76
N PRO A 106 8.44 24.25 -1.93
CA PRO A 106 9.24 24.67 -3.10
C PRO A 106 10.63 24.01 -3.16
N GLU A 107 11.15 23.59 -2.02
CA GLU A 107 12.44 22.90 -1.92
C GLU A 107 12.35 21.39 -2.23
N LEU A 108 11.12 20.83 -2.27
CA LEU A 108 10.91 19.39 -2.53
C LEU A 108 10.84 19.11 -4.03
N GLU A 109 11.81 18.41 -4.54
CA GLU A 109 11.76 17.81 -5.86
C GLU A 109 10.99 16.49 -5.81
N LEU A 110 9.91 16.37 -6.60
CA LEU A 110 9.16 15.13 -6.77
C LEU A 110 9.64 14.42 -8.03
N VAL A 111 10.23 13.25 -7.88
CA VAL A 111 10.75 12.42 -8.96
C VAL A 111 9.88 11.18 -9.11
N ARG A 112 9.40 10.91 -10.33
CA ARG A 112 8.79 9.62 -10.67
C ARG A 112 9.91 8.64 -10.99
N VAL A 113 10.01 7.57 -10.24
CA VAL A 113 11.00 6.50 -10.40
C VAL A 113 10.86 5.83 -11.77
N SER A 114 11.96 5.68 -12.48
CA SER A 114 12.01 5.16 -13.84
C SER A 114 13.24 4.29 -14.15
N THR A 115 14.18 4.20 -13.21
CA THR A 115 15.41 3.42 -13.36
C THR A 115 15.61 2.47 -12.18
N GLU A 116 16.44 1.46 -12.36
CA GLU A 116 16.80 0.49 -11.32
C GLU A 116 17.45 1.19 -10.11
N ASP A 117 18.42 2.08 -10.34
CA ASP A 117 19.09 2.84 -9.27
C ASP A 117 18.06 3.67 -8.44
N GLU A 118 17.03 4.22 -9.08
CA GLU A 118 15.98 4.95 -8.40
C GLU A 118 15.05 4.02 -7.59
N VAL A 119 14.85 2.76 -8.01
CA VAL A 119 14.13 1.75 -7.21
C VAL A 119 14.93 1.37 -5.98
N GLU A 120 16.25 1.21 -6.10
CA GLU A 120 17.12 0.98 -4.96
C GLU A 120 17.08 2.15 -3.97
N GLU A 121 17.17 3.40 -4.46
CA GLU A 121 17.03 4.60 -3.62
C GLU A 121 15.64 4.67 -2.95
N PHE A 122 14.57 4.26 -3.68
CA PHE A 122 13.23 4.16 -3.12
C PHE A 122 13.16 3.13 -1.99
N GLU A 123 13.74 1.94 -2.17
CA GLU A 123 13.77 0.90 -1.14
C GLU A 123 14.51 1.39 0.10
N GLU A 124 15.70 1.99 -0.09
CA GLU A 124 16.50 2.53 1.00
C GLU A 124 15.73 3.60 1.80
N VAL A 125 15.17 4.62 1.14
CA VAL A 125 14.44 5.68 1.84
C VAL A 125 13.16 5.17 2.49
N SER A 126 12.53 4.13 1.91
CA SER A 126 11.34 3.50 2.49
C SER A 126 11.67 2.81 3.81
N VAL A 127 12.68 1.97 3.84
CA VAL A 127 13.12 1.29 5.07
C VAL A 127 13.54 2.30 6.14
N ARG A 128 14.36 3.28 5.79
CA ARG A 128 14.81 4.34 6.72
C ARG A 128 13.67 5.20 7.25
N GLY A 129 12.62 5.37 6.48
CA GLY A 129 11.44 6.13 6.89
C GLY A 129 10.46 5.35 7.76
N PHE A 130 10.34 4.02 7.58
CA PHE A 130 9.44 3.18 8.37
C PHE A 130 10.09 2.60 9.61
N GLU A 131 11.36 2.23 9.57
CA GLU A 131 12.07 1.65 10.71
C GLU A 131 12.83 2.72 11.50
N ASN A 132 14.03 3.06 11.01
CA ASN A 132 14.85 4.13 11.56
C ASN A 132 15.84 4.64 10.51
N GLU A 133 16.31 5.87 10.70
CA GLU A 133 17.11 6.58 9.70
C GLU A 133 18.50 5.96 9.46
N ASP A 134 18.98 5.11 10.38
CA ASP A 134 20.26 4.40 10.31
C ASP A 134 20.12 2.95 9.81
N ALA A 135 18.90 2.52 9.41
CA ALA A 135 18.67 1.16 8.92
C ALA A 135 19.51 0.90 7.66
N VAL A 136 20.15 -0.25 7.63
CA VAL A 136 20.92 -0.75 6.48
C VAL A 136 20.13 -1.86 5.82
N ILE A 137 19.98 -1.78 4.51
CA ILE A 137 19.26 -2.76 3.70
C ILE A 137 20.19 -3.35 2.64
N GLU A 138 19.82 -4.54 2.19
CA GLU A 138 20.33 -5.12 0.94
C GLU A 138 19.33 -4.77 -0.17
N ALA A 139 19.73 -3.90 -1.09
CA ALA A 139 18.88 -3.37 -2.15
C ALA A 139 18.29 -4.50 -3.04
N GLY A 140 17.05 -4.30 -3.51
CA GLY A 140 16.35 -5.23 -4.39
C GLY A 140 15.74 -6.46 -3.71
N THR A 141 15.85 -6.57 -2.37
CA THR A 141 15.30 -7.73 -1.63
C THR A 141 13.80 -7.64 -1.39
N MET A 142 13.28 -6.43 -1.21
CA MET A 142 11.84 -6.18 -1.01
C MET A 142 11.19 -5.58 -2.25
N HIS A 143 11.89 -4.70 -2.96
CA HIS A 143 11.39 -3.91 -4.07
C HIS A 143 12.26 -4.07 -5.32
N PRO A 144 12.12 -5.17 -6.09
CA PRO A 144 12.93 -5.38 -7.29
C PRO A 144 12.55 -4.43 -8.41
N ALA A 145 13.53 -4.03 -9.23
CA ALA A 145 13.36 -3.10 -10.36
C ALA A 145 12.36 -3.60 -11.41
N GLY A 146 12.13 -4.91 -11.51
CA GLY A 146 11.13 -5.50 -12.41
C GLY A 146 9.70 -4.99 -12.21
N VAL A 147 9.40 -4.32 -11.10
CA VAL A 147 8.10 -3.66 -10.89
C VAL A 147 7.87 -2.49 -11.86
N LEU A 148 8.92 -1.93 -12.44
CA LEU A 148 8.83 -0.84 -13.44
C LEU A 148 8.19 -1.31 -14.75
N ASP A 149 8.13 -2.61 -15.00
CA ASP A 149 7.45 -3.20 -16.16
C ASP A 149 5.91 -3.16 -16.02
N ASP A 150 5.38 -2.93 -14.81
CA ASP A 150 3.94 -2.77 -14.60
C ASP A 150 3.51 -1.30 -14.81
N PRO A 151 2.81 -0.97 -15.90
CA PRO A 151 2.37 0.40 -16.19
C PRO A 151 1.33 0.95 -15.22
N ALA A 152 0.76 0.11 -14.35
CA ALA A 152 -0.17 0.51 -13.30
C ALA A 152 0.56 1.02 -12.05
N MET A 153 1.83 0.67 -11.87
CA MET A 153 2.67 1.12 -10.76
C MET A 153 3.27 2.50 -11.05
N ALA A 154 3.20 3.37 -10.07
CA ALA A 154 3.89 4.66 -10.07
C ALA A 154 4.58 4.85 -8.73
N ILE A 155 5.90 4.90 -8.74
CA ILE A 155 6.74 5.09 -7.55
C ILE A 155 7.26 6.52 -7.59
N PHE A 156 7.28 7.18 -6.44
CA PHE A 156 7.72 8.55 -6.29
C PHE A 156 8.76 8.69 -5.18
N LEU A 157 9.80 9.45 -5.46
CA LEU A 157 10.76 9.95 -4.49
C LEU A 157 10.54 11.44 -4.26
N GLY A 158 10.70 11.88 -3.02
CA GLY A 158 10.86 13.28 -2.66
C GLY A 158 12.31 13.54 -2.32
N ARG A 159 12.98 14.42 -3.08
CA ARG A 159 14.39 14.77 -2.88
C ARG A 159 14.55 16.20 -2.38
N ILE A 160 15.54 16.42 -1.53
CA ILE A 160 16.04 17.72 -1.08
C ILE A 160 17.55 17.74 -1.36
N ASP A 161 18.03 18.73 -2.09
CA ASP A 161 19.43 18.85 -2.49
C ASP A 161 19.99 17.53 -3.08
N GLY A 162 19.17 16.87 -3.92
CA GLY A 162 19.50 15.63 -4.60
C GLY A 162 19.43 14.35 -3.74
N LYS A 163 19.05 14.43 -2.46
CA LYS A 163 18.92 13.27 -1.55
C LYS A 163 17.47 12.91 -1.33
N ALA A 164 17.14 11.61 -1.42
CA ALA A 164 15.80 11.13 -1.08
C ALA A 164 15.54 11.28 0.42
N VAL A 165 14.41 11.93 0.72
CA VAL A 165 13.93 12.18 2.10
C VAL A 165 12.55 11.58 2.36
N GLY A 166 11.92 11.03 1.33
CA GLY A 166 10.63 10.36 1.46
C GLY A 166 10.21 9.68 0.16
N ALA A 167 9.24 8.81 0.27
CA ALA A 167 8.73 7.98 -0.81
C ALA A 167 7.22 7.81 -0.75
N ALA A 168 6.62 7.44 -1.87
CA ALA A 168 5.23 7.00 -1.96
C ALA A 168 5.01 6.16 -3.23
N MET A 169 3.98 5.32 -3.22
CA MET A 169 3.54 4.56 -4.39
C MET A 169 2.08 4.83 -4.69
N GLY A 170 1.75 4.97 -5.97
CA GLY A 170 0.40 4.92 -6.50
C GLY A 170 0.23 3.67 -7.36
N TYR A 171 -0.85 2.93 -7.15
CA TYR A 171 -1.21 1.80 -8.00
C TYR A 171 -2.58 2.01 -8.63
N ARG A 172 -2.62 2.14 -9.95
CA ARG A 172 -3.86 2.39 -10.70
C ARG A 172 -4.58 1.09 -11.00
N THR A 173 -5.82 0.96 -10.54
CA THR A 173 -6.76 -0.05 -11.00
C THR A 173 -7.72 0.55 -12.05
N GLU A 174 -8.70 -0.21 -12.49
CA GLU A 174 -9.76 0.30 -13.39
C GLU A 174 -10.69 1.31 -12.67
N ALA A 175 -10.84 1.21 -11.34
CA ALA A 175 -11.85 1.92 -10.58
C ALA A 175 -11.30 2.84 -9.47
N ALA A 176 -10.04 2.70 -9.08
CA ALA A 176 -9.42 3.51 -8.04
C ALA A 176 -7.89 3.57 -8.20
N VAL A 177 -7.26 4.47 -7.45
CA VAL A 177 -5.82 4.49 -7.21
C VAL A 177 -5.56 4.12 -5.75
N GLY A 178 -4.86 3.01 -5.52
CA GLY A 178 -4.31 2.68 -4.21
C GLY A 178 -3.06 3.52 -3.92
N VAL A 179 -2.98 4.14 -2.75
CA VAL A 179 -1.80 4.88 -2.28
C VAL A 179 -1.11 4.07 -1.20
N PHE A 180 0.16 3.75 -1.39
CA PHE A 180 0.92 2.84 -0.55
C PHE A 180 2.29 3.42 -0.17
N GLY A 181 2.84 2.94 0.94
CA GLY A 181 4.23 3.17 1.31
C GLY A 181 4.62 4.65 1.47
N VAL A 182 3.67 5.52 1.85
CA VAL A 182 3.99 6.93 2.08
C VAL A 182 4.83 7.07 3.32
N THR A 183 6.06 7.52 3.14
CA THR A 183 7.00 7.68 4.25
C THR A 183 7.87 8.92 4.08
N THR A 184 8.48 9.35 5.19
CA THR A 184 9.45 10.45 5.24
C THR A 184 10.45 10.13 6.35
N VAL A 185 11.75 10.24 6.07
CA VAL A 185 12.79 10.04 7.08
C VAL A 185 12.61 11.00 8.27
N ALA A 186 12.99 10.57 9.46
CA ALA A 186 12.68 11.28 10.71
C ALA A 186 13.13 12.75 10.70
N SER A 187 14.32 13.04 10.20
CA SER A 187 14.89 14.39 10.10
C SER A 187 14.14 15.33 9.14
N ALA A 188 13.34 14.78 8.21
CA ALA A 188 12.59 15.54 7.21
C ALA A 188 11.07 15.62 7.49
N ARG A 189 10.59 15.04 8.60
CA ARG A 189 9.15 15.05 8.96
C ARG A 189 8.63 16.45 9.27
N ARG A 190 7.30 16.60 9.19
CA ARG A 190 6.52 17.83 9.50
C ARG A 190 6.85 19.06 8.64
N ARG A 191 7.37 18.82 7.43
CA ARG A 191 7.65 19.85 6.42
C ARG A 191 6.68 19.82 5.22
N GLY A 192 5.60 18.99 5.28
CA GLY A 192 4.63 18.86 4.20
C GLY A 192 5.02 17.87 3.10
N TYR A 193 6.18 17.19 3.19
CA TYR A 193 6.69 16.30 2.14
C TYR A 193 5.79 15.06 1.94
N ALA A 194 5.34 14.42 3.03
CA ALA A 194 4.40 13.31 2.93
C ALA A 194 3.09 13.72 2.24
N THR A 195 2.59 14.95 2.48
CA THR A 195 1.42 15.50 1.79
C THR A 195 1.65 15.63 0.29
N ALA A 196 2.81 16.16 -0.11
CA ALA A 196 3.17 16.31 -1.52
C ALA A 196 3.34 14.95 -2.22
N LEU A 197 4.00 13.99 -1.57
CA LEU A 197 4.16 12.62 -2.03
C LEU A 197 2.83 11.90 -2.17
N THR A 198 1.94 12.00 -1.17
CA THR A 198 0.58 11.44 -1.26
C THR A 198 -0.18 12.00 -2.46
N ARG A 199 -0.10 13.32 -2.70
CA ARG A 199 -0.76 13.95 -3.84
C ARG A 199 -0.24 13.43 -5.17
N ALA A 200 1.06 13.21 -5.31
CA ALA A 200 1.64 12.59 -6.51
C ALA A 200 1.16 11.14 -6.67
N ALA A 201 1.18 10.36 -5.59
CA ALA A 201 0.78 8.95 -5.58
C ALA A 201 -0.72 8.73 -5.84
N MET A 202 -1.58 9.73 -5.61
CA MET A 202 -3.01 9.67 -6.00
C MET A 202 -3.23 9.69 -7.52
N LEU A 203 -2.21 9.96 -8.34
CA LEU A 203 -2.30 10.02 -9.79
C LEU A 203 -3.51 10.86 -10.27
N PRO A 204 -3.56 12.15 -9.92
CA PRO A 204 -4.75 13.00 -10.13
C PRO A 204 -5.16 13.12 -11.60
N GLU A 205 -4.25 12.88 -12.53
CA GLU A 205 -4.50 12.85 -13.96
C GLU A 205 -5.43 11.71 -14.41
N THR A 206 -5.60 10.68 -13.58
CA THR A 206 -6.50 9.57 -13.90
C THR A 206 -7.98 9.91 -13.70
N GLY A 207 -8.29 10.92 -12.89
CA GLY A 207 -9.66 11.25 -12.51
C GLY A 207 -10.35 10.18 -11.66
N LEU A 208 -9.60 9.22 -11.10
CA LEU A 208 -10.11 8.15 -10.25
C LEU A 208 -10.13 8.55 -8.78
N PRO A 209 -10.98 7.91 -7.94
CA PRO A 209 -10.89 8.03 -6.49
C PRO A 209 -9.57 7.42 -5.98
N ALA A 210 -9.11 7.89 -4.83
CA ALA A 210 -7.94 7.34 -4.15
C ALA A 210 -8.34 6.58 -2.88
N VAL A 211 -7.62 5.48 -2.58
CA VAL A 211 -7.85 4.64 -1.41
C VAL A 211 -6.53 4.33 -0.71
N LEU A 212 -6.55 4.19 0.61
CA LEU A 212 -5.39 3.82 1.42
C LEU A 212 -5.80 3.32 2.81
N ALA A 213 -4.87 2.65 3.50
CA ALA A 213 -4.95 2.39 4.93
C ALA A 213 -3.91 3.25 5.65
N PRO A 214 -4.30 4.24 6.44
CA PRO A 214 -3.36 5.11 7.15
C PRO A 214 -2.82 4.43 8.41
N SER A 215 -1.55 4.69 8.74
CA SER A 215 -1.08 4.50 10.11
C SER A 215 -1.75 5.51 11.05
N GLU A 216 -1.74 5.23 12.35
CA GLU A 216 -2.33 6.15 13.36
C GLU A 216 -1.75 7.57 13.27
N GLU A 217 -0.43 7.69 13.07
CA GLU A 217 0.26 8.97 12.93
C GLU A 217 -0.13 9.71 11.62
N GLY A 218 -0.47 8.96 10.57
CA GLY A 218 -0.80 9.50 9.26
C GLY A 218 -2.23 10.00 9.10
N LYS A 219 -3.18 9.56 9.93
CA LYS A 219 -4.62 9.84 9.79
C LYS A 219 -4.92 11.32 9.52
N SER A 220 -4.41 12.21 10.37
CA SER A 220 -4.70 13.65 10.25
C SER A 220 -4.18 14.28 8.96
N LEU A 221 -3.13 13.73 8.35
CA LEU A 221 -2.62 14.14 7.05
C LEU A 221 -3.64 13.81 5.95
N TYR A 222 -4.14 12.58 5.95
CA TYR A 222 -5.05 12.12 4.91
C TYR A 222 -6.44 12.76 5.04
N GLU A 223 -6.94 12.97 6.25
CA GLU A 223 -8.18 13.74 6.50
C GLU A 223 -8.09 15.17 5.93
N LYS A 224 -6.95 15.86 6.11
CA LYS A 224 -6.70 17.17 5.51
C LYS A 224 -6.62 17.14 3.99
N LEU A 225 -6.27 16.02 3.41
CA LEU A 225 -6.31 15.79 1.96
C LEU A 225 -7.71 15.42 1.44
N GLY A 226 -8.70 15.27 2.33
CA GLY A 226 -10.08 14.95 1.98
C GLY A 226 -10.37 13.45 1.89
N PHE A 227 -9.56 12.62 2.54
CA PHE A 227 -9.88 11.21 2.75
C PHE A 227 -10.84 11.06 3.93
N GLU A 228 -11.74 10.09 3.82
CA GLU A 228 -12.71 9.74 4.87
C GLU A 228 -12.64 8.24 5.15
N ALA A 229 -12.89 7.85 6.40
CA ALA A 229 -12.96 6.45 6.78
C ALA A 229 -14.23 5.80 6.20
N VAL A 230 -14.07 4.65 5.55
CA VAL A 230 -15.17 3.92 4.88
C VAL A 230 -15.34 2.49 5.37
N GLY A 231 -14.43 2.00 6.18
CA GLY A 231 -14.41 0.66 6.73
C GLY A 231 -13.10 0.42 7.47
N ALA A 232 -12.79 -0.83 7.76
CA ALA A 232 -11.55 -1.20 8.40
C ALA A 232 -11.10 -2.60 7.97
N LEU A 233 -9.79 -2.84 8.03
CA LEU A 233 -9.17 -4.13 7.83
C LEU A 233 -8.61 -4.69 9.14
N THR A 234 -8.46 -6.01 9.18
CA THR A 234 -7.68 -6.70 10.21
C THR A 234 -6.54 -7.46 9.55
N ILE A 235 -5.33 -7.29 10.06
CA ILE A 235 -4.15 -8.06 9.66
C ILE A 235 -3.99 -9.19 10.67
N TRP A 236 -4.05 -10.42 10.18
CA TRP A 236 -3.86 -11.63 10.96
C TRP A 236 -2.48 -12.24 10.67
N THR A 237 -1.79 -12.69 11.71
CA THR A 237 -0.50 -13.40 11.59
C THR A 237 -0.57 -14.72 12.35
N LYS A 238 0.13 -15.75 11.84
CA LYS A 238 0.24 -17.02 12.58
C LYS A 238 0.92 -16.80 13.92
N THR A 239 0.35 -17.40 14.96
CA THR A 239 1.03 -17.51 16.26
C THR A 239 2.19 -18.48 16.11
N SER A 240 3.40 -18.05 16.51
CA SER A 240 4.53 -18.97 16.62
C SER A 240 4.22 -20.05 17.65
N THR A 241 4.25 -21.29 17.26
CA THR A 241 4.15 -22.46 18.15
C THR A 241 5.47 -22.68 18.84
#